data_2dddd67a388974fe8c15ee6d54249f7d
#
_entry.id   2dddd67a388974fe8c15ee6d54249f7d
#
_cell.length_a   1.000
_cell.length_b   1.000
_cell.length_c   1.000
_cell.angle_alpha   90.00
_cell.angle_beta   90.00
_cell.angle_gamma   90.00
#
_symmetry.space_group_name_H-M   'P 1'
#
loop_
_entity.id
_entity.type
_entity.pdbx_description
1 polymer ?
#
loop_
_entity_poly.entity_id
_entity_poly.type
_entity_poly.pdbx_seq_one_letter_code
_entity_poly.pdbx_strand_id
1 'polypeptide(L)'
;MRRIFVDTSALVALEHTDDQHHQDAVKLAPKIKEERLDIVISDHVLAEAVTMTRRRAGSKYAFRLGNELFNSKITTLIIADEKILNNAWDIFQKYSDKDFSFVDCISFAIMKQEGVDTAFTFDHHFEQMGFKILRK
;
A
#
# COMPACT_ATOMS: atom_id res chain seq x y z
N MET A 1 3.64 -16.71 9.07
CA MET A 1 2.32 -16.19 8.70
C MET A 1 2.44 -15.33 7.45
N ARG A 2 1.53 -15.52 6.51
CA ARG A 2 1.60 -14.78 5.24
C ARG A 2 1.15 -13.34 5.44
N ARG A 3 1.87 -12.43 4.80
CA ARG A 3 1.57 -10.99 4.86
C ARG A 3 1.48 -10.41 3.45
N ILE A 4 0.72 -9.34 3.32
CA ILE A 4 0.57 -8.59 2.08
C ILE A 4 0.80 -7.11 2.35
N PHE A 5 1.52 -6.44 1.47
CA PHE A 5 1.65 -4.99 1.53
C PHE A 5 0.46 -4.37 0.81
N VAL A 6 -0.17 -3.37 1.41
CA VAL A 6 -1.30 -2.65 0.79
C VAL A 6 -0.84 -1.25 0.43
N ASP A 7 -0.90 -0.95 -0.86
CA ASP A 7 -0.50 0.35 -1.41
C ASP A 7 -1.65 1.35 -1.38
N THR A 8 -1.30 2.63 -1.46
CA THR A 8 -2.27 3.73 -1.52
C THR A 8 -3.31 3.53 -2.61
N SER A 9 -2.89 3.08 -3.80
CA SER A 9 -3.81 2.89 -4.93
C SER A 9 -4.94 1.91 -4.60
N ALA A 10 -4.64 0.86 -3.85
CA ALA A 10 -5.64 -0.13 -3.45
C ALA A 10 -6.57 0.43 -2.37
N LEU A 11 -6.05 1.14 -1.37
CA LEU A 11 -6.88 1.76 -0.34
C LEU A 11 -7.82 2.80 -0.93
N VAL A 12 -7.32 3.64 -1.82
CA VAL A 12 -8.14 4.65 -2.50
C VAL A 12 -9.20 3.98 -3.37
N ALA A 13 -8.85 2.93 -4.09
CA ALA A 13 -9.81 2.20 -4.93
C ALA A 13 -10.92 1.57 -4.09
N LEU A 14 -10.61 1.04 -2.91
CA LEU A 14 -11.63 0.48 -2.02
C LEU A 14 -12.58 1.56 -1.47
N GLU A 15 -12.04 2.71 -1.08
CA GLU A 15 -12.81 3.77 -0.41
C GLU A 15 -13.61 4.64 -1.38
N HIS A 16 -13.21 4.74 -2.65
CA HIS A 16 -13.82 5.67 -3.61
C HIS A 16 -14.56 4.92 -4.70
N THR A 17 -15.90 4.99 -4.66
CA THR A 17 -16.76 4.30 -5.62
C THR A 17 -16.58 4.78 -7.06
N ASP A 18 -16.07 6.00 -7.24
CA ASP A 18 -15.79 6.58 -8.56
C ASP A 18 -14.38 6.28 -9.08
N ASP A 19 -13.56 5.57 -8.30
CA ASP A 19 -12.22 5.16 -8.75
C ASP A 19 -12.34 4.09 -9.83
N GLN A 20 -11.50 4.22 -10.88
CA GLN A 20 -11.52 3.29 -12.01
C GLN A 20 -11.27 1.83 -11.61
N HIS A 21 -10.58 1.61 -10.47
CA HIS A 21 -10.25 0.27 -9.98
C HIS A 21 -11.16 -0.19 -8.83
N HIS A 22 -12.21 0.57 -8.53
CA HIS A 22 -13.06 0.28 -7.37
C HIS A 22 -13.66 -1.13 -7.41
N GLN A 23 -14.22 -1.52 -8.54
CA GLN A 23 -14.87 -2.84 -8.68
C GLN A 23 -13.85 -3.98 -8.49
N ASP A 24 -12.68 -3.85 -9.06
CA ASP A 24 -11.63 -4.85 -8.91
C ASP A 24 -11.14 -4.92 -7.47
N ALA A 25 -10.96 -3.77 -6.82
CA ALA A 25 -10.54 -3.71 -5.42
C ALA A 25 -11.54 -4.40 -4.50
N VAL A 26 -12.83 -4.15 -4.70
CA VAL A 26 -13.91 -4.76 -3.91
C VAL A 26 -13.93 -6.28 -4.09
N LYS A 27 -13.61 -6.77 -5.28
CA LYS A 27 -13.54 -8.21 -5.56
C LYS A 27 -12.31 -8.87 -4.95
N LEU A 28 -11.19 -8.13 -4.89
CA LEU A 28 -9.92 -8.67 -4.39
C LEU A 28 -9.80 -8.62 -2.87
N ALA A 29 -10.34 -7.60 -2.23
CA ALA A 29 -10.19 -7.41 -0.79
C ALA A 29 -10.62 -8.63 0.04
N PRO A 30 -11.72 -9.34 -0.26
CA PRO A 30 -12.11 -10.53 0.50
C PRO A 30 -11.04 -11.64 0.50
N LYS A 31 -10.17 -11.69 -0.49
CA LYS A 31 -9.09 -12.69 -0.53
C LYS A 31 -8.13 -12.56 0.64
N ILE A 32 -7.93 -11.34 1.12
CA ILE A 32 -7.06 -11.08 2.28
C ILE A 32 -7.59 -11.84 3.49
N LYS A 33 -8.90 -11.77 3.73
CA LYS A 33 -9.56 -12.46 4.82
C LYS A 33 -9.60 -13.98 4.59
N GLU A 34 -9.96 -14.41 3.40
CA GLU A 34 -10.06 -15.83 3.03
C GLU A 34 -8.74 -16.54 3.18
N GLU A 35 -7.64 -15.91 2.75
CA GLU A 35 -6.30 -16.48 2.83
C GLU A 35 -5.61 -16.17 4.17
N ARG A 36 -6.29 -15.51 5.09
CA ARG A 36 -5.79 -15.14 6.42
C ARG A 36 -4.47 -14.38 6.35
N LEU A 37 -4.41 -13.38 5.47
CA LEU A 37 -3.22 -12.55 5.31
C LEU A 37 -3.22 -11.44 6.33
N ASP A 38 -2.07 -11.18 6.92
CA ASP A 38 -1.84 -9.96 7.70
C ASP A 38 -1.40 -8.85 6.76
N ILE A 39 -1.73 -7.62 7.10
CA ILE A 39 -1.49 -6.45 6.27
C ILE A 39 -0.27 -5.69 6.79
N VAL A 40 0.57 -5.24 5.86
CA VAL A 40 1.67 -4.31 6.14
C VAL A 40 1.42 -3.04 5.34
N ILE A 41 1.48 -1.90 6.00
CA ILE A 41 1.44 -0.58 5.35
C ILE A 41 2.55 0.29 5.93
N SER A 42 2.90 1.35 5.21
CA SER A 42 3.81 2.37 5.73
C SER A 42 3.03 3.58 6.26
N ASP A 43 3.71 4.38 7.07
CA ASP A 43 3.21 5.70 7.48
C ASP A 43 2.95 6.60 6.27
N HIS A 44 3.76 6.47 5.21
CA HIS A 44 3.59 7.23 3.97
C HIS A 44 2.31 6.83 3.23
N VAL A 45 2.02 5.54 3.15
CA VAL A 45 0.77 5.05 2.56
C VAL A 45 -0.42 5.53 3.38
N LEU A 46 -0.36 5.42 4.70
CA LEU A 46 -1.41 5.91 5.58
C LEU A 46 -1.68 7.39 5.34
N ALA A 47 -0.63 8.20 5.34
CA ALA A 47 -0.75 9.65 5.16
C ALA A 47 -1.36 10.00 3.81
N GLU A 48 -0.90 9.38 2.73
CA GLU A 48 -1.45 9.61 1.39
C GLU A 48 -2.92 9.21 1.30
N ALA A 49 -3.26 8.02 1.80
CA ALA A 49 -4.61 7.47 1.67
C ALA A 49 -5.64 8.33 2.41
N VAL A 50 -5.35 8.73 3.65
CA VAL A 50 -6.29 9.57 4.42
C VAL A 50 -6.37 10.98 3.83
N THR A 51 -5.26 11.52 3.34
CA THR A 51 -5.24 12.86 2.73
C THR A 51 -6.06 12.87 1.45
N MET A 52 -5.86 11.91 0.58
CA MET A 52 -6.62 11.81 -0.67
C MET A 52 -8.11 11.60 -0.41
N THR A 53 -8.43 10.75 0.57
CA THR A 53 -9.83 10.51 0.93
C THR A 53 -10.49 11.77 1.46
N ARG A 54 -9.80 12.53 2.30
CA ARG A 54 -10.33 13.81 2.80
C ARG A 54 -10.62 14.78 1.66
N ARG A 55 -9.73 14.88 0.71
CA ARG A 55 -9.88 15.80 -0.44
C ARG A 55 -11.01 15.39 -1.36
N ARG A 56 -11.19 14.11 -1.62
CA ARG A 56 -12.18 13.61 -2.59
C ARG A 56 -13.56 13.38 -1.97
N ALA A 57 -13.61 12.87 -0.74
CA ALA A 57 -14.85 12.39 -0.13
C ALA A 57 -15.21 13.08 1.19
N GLY A 58 -14.30 13.88 1.74
CA GLY A 58 -14.53 14.64 2.97
C GLY A 58 -14.01 13.97 4.24
N SER A 59 -14.06 14.71 5.33
CA SER A 59 -13.45 14.32 6.60
C SER A 59 -14.07 13.06 7.20
N LYS A 60 -15.38 12.86 7.06
CA LYS A 60 -16.07 11.70 7.62
C LYS A 60 -15.46 10.39 7.10
N TYR A 61 -15.26 10.30 5.80
CA TYR A 61 -14.70 9.09 5.17
C TYR A 61 -13.22 8.93 5.50
N ALA A 62 -12.48 10.05 5.54
CA ALA A 62 -11.07 10.02 5.91
C ALA A 62 -10.88 9.53 7.36
N PHE A 63 -11.72 10.00 8.29
CA PHE A 63 -11.67 9.58 9.69
C PHE A 63 -12.00 8.10 9.82
N ARG A 64 -12.99 7.62 9.08
CA ARG A 64 -13.36 6.20 9.07
C ARG A 64 -12.18 5.34 8.58
N LEU A 65 -11.58 5.70 7.47
CA LEU A 65 -10.42 4.96 6.92
C LEU A 65 -9.27 4.93 7.93
N GLY A 66 -8.90 6.10 8.47
CA GLY A 66 -7.81 6.20 9.43
C GLY A 66 -8.08 5.35 10.68
N ASN A 67 -9.29 5.43 11.21
CA ASN A 67 -9.67 4.64 12.40
C ASN A 67 -9.61 3.14 12.12
N GLU A 68 -10.08 2.70 10.96
CA GLU A 68 -10.00 1.29 10.58
C GLU A 68 -8.53 0.82 10.52
N LEU A 69 -7.65 1.61 9.92
CA LEU A 69 -6.24 1.25 9.79
C LEU A 69 -5.52 1.25 11.14
N PHE A 70 -5.74 2.26 11.98
CA PHE A 70 -5.12 2.34 13.31
C PHE A 70 -5.61 1.26 14.27
N ASN A 71 -6.87 0.85 14.17
CA ASN A 71 -7.47 -0.10 15.09
C ASN A 71 -7.47 -1.54 14.57
N SER A 72 -6.99 -1.77 13.36
CA SER A 72 -6.96 -3.10 12.76
C SER A 72 -5.98 -4.01 13.52
N LYS A 73 -6.45 -5.21 13.87
CA LYS A 73 -5.61 -6.22 14.55
C LYS A 73 -4.70 -6.98 13.59
N ILE A 74 -4.98 -6.89 12.29
CA ILE A 74 -4.19 -7.60 11.27
C ILE A 74 -3.26 -6.67 10.50
N THR A 75 -3.26 -5.38 10.80
CA THR A 75 -2.46 -4.38 10.10
C THR A 75 -1.28 -3.96 10.96
N THR A 76 -0.07 -4.10 10.40
CA THR A 76 1.16 -3.58 10.99
C THR A 76 1.55 -2.31 10.25
N LEU A 77 1.67 -1.22 10.99
CA LEU A 77 2.13 0.06 10.47
C LEU A 77 3.65 0.14 10.63
N ILE A 78 4.36 0.21 9.52
CA ILE A 78 5.83 0.36 9.52
C ILE A 78 6.16 1.83 9.32
N ILE A 79 6.90 2.38 10.27
CA ILE A 79 7.41 3.74 10.16
C ILE A 79 8.68 3.71 9.32
N ALA A 80 8.74 4.54 8.29
CA ALA A 80 9.91 4.64 7.42
C ALA A 80 11.02 5.37 8.19
N ASP A 81 11.83 4.62 8.90
CA ASP A 81 12.97 5.14 9.66
C ASP A 81 14.14 5.47 8.72
N GLU A 82 15.25 5.94 9.31
CA GLU A 82 16.42 6.35 8.54
C GLU A 82 16.95 5.21 7.67
N LYS A 83 16.98 3.98 8.18
CA LYS A 83 17.45 2.82 7.43
C LYS A 83 16.59 2.56 6.20
N ILE A 84 15.27 2.59 6.36
CA ILE A 84 14.33 2.40 5.26
C ILE A 84 14.48 3.52 4.23
N LEU A 85 14.60 4.77 4.68
CA LEU A 85 14.78 5.91 3.77
C LEU A 85 16.08 5.81 2.98
N ASN A 86 17.16 5.39 3.62
CA ASN A 86 18.44 5.20 2.93
C ASN A 86 18.36 4.08 1.89
N ASN A 87 17.71 2.97 2.23
CA ASN A 87 17.50 1.87 1.29
C ASN A 87 16.62 2.31 0.12
N ALA A 88 15.57 3.08 0.40
CA ALA A 88 14.69 3.63 -0.63
C ALA A 88 15.44 4.58 -1.57
N TRP A 89 16.33 5.39 -1.02
CA TRP A 89 17.16 6.31 -1.79
C TRP A 89 18.08 5.55 -2.75
N ASP A 90 18.70 4.47 -2.29
CA ASP A 90 19.53 3.61 -3.14
C ASP A 90 18.71 3.00 -4.29
N ILE A 91 17.51 2.54 -4.01
CA ILE A 91 16.60 2.01 -5.04
C ILE A 91 16.25 3.11 -6.05
N PHE A 92 15.89 4.29 -5.55
CA PHE A 92 15.50 5.43 -6.37
C PHE A 92 16.60 5.81 -7.36
N GLN A 93 17.86 5.82 -6.92
CA GLN A 93 19.01 6.13 -7.78
C GLN A 93 19.32 4.98 -8.73
N LYS A 94 19.29 3.73 -8.24
CA LYS A 94 19.64 2.56 -9.06
C LYS A 94 18.69 2.37 -10.24
N TYR A 95 17.42 2.62 -10.05
CA TYR A 95 16.40 2.43 -11.09
C TYR A 95 15.99 3.75 -11.74
N SER A 96 16.97 4.56 -12.10
CA SER A 96 16.74 5.86 -12.74
C SER A 96 16.06 5.75 -14.10
N ASP A 97 16.10 4.57 -14.72
CA ASP A 97 15.41 4.26 -15.98
C ASP A 97 13.91 3.95 -15.77
N LYS A 98 13.46 3.82 -14.53
CA LYS A 98 12.07 3.57 -14.18
C LYS A 98 11.41 4.86 -13.70
N ASP A 99 10.09 4.89 -13.77
CA ASP A 99 9.30 6.04 -13.32
C ASP A 99 8.81 5.86 -11.88
N PHE A 100 9.63 5.29 -11.02
CA PHE A 100 9.30 5.07 -9.62
C PHE A 100 9.29 6.40 -8.87
N SER A 101 8.23 6.65 -8.09
CA SER A 101 8.24 7.74 -7.12
C SER A 101 9.11 7.33 -5.92
N PHE A 102 9.51 8.32 -5.11
CA PHE A 102 10.24 8.01 -3.88
C PHE A 102 9.37 7.23 -2.89
N VAL A 103 8.07 7.51 -2.85
CA VAL A 103 7.13 6.75 -2.03
C VAL A 103 7.06 5.29 -2.48
N ASP A 104 7.06 5.02 -3.79
CA ASP A 104 7.18 3.66 -4.32
C ASP A 104 8.41 2.97 -3.77
N CYS A 105 9.56 3.67 -3.82
CA CYS A 105 10.83 3.11 -3.35
C CYS A 105 10.83 2.85 -1.84
N ILE A 106 10.15 3.67 -1.05
CA ILE A 106 9.94 3.43 0.38
C ILE A 106 9.15 2.13 0.57
N SER A 107 8.08 1.96 -0.18
CA SER A 107 7.27 0.73 -0.14
C SER A 107 8.10 -0.50 -0.50
N PHE A 108 8.90 -0.41 -1.56
CA PHE A 108 9.79 -1.52 -1.97
C PHE A 108 10.82 -1.86 -0.90
N ALA A 109 11.42 -0.85 -0.27
CA ALA A 109 12.39 -1.05 0.80
C ALA A 109 11.74 -1.75 2.00
N ILE A 110 10.53 -1.35 2.37
CA ILE A 110 9.77 -1.98 3.45
C ILE A 110 9.45 -3.44 3.11
N MET A 111 8.96 -3.70 1.91
CA MET A 111 8.61 -5.06 1.49
C MET A 111 9.84 -5.98 1.56
N LYS A 112 10.99 -5.51 1.10
CA LYS A 112 12.23 -6.28 1.16
C LYS A 112 12.66 -6.53 2.60
N GLN A 113 12.64 -5.50 3.44
CA GLN A 113 13.04 -5.63 4.84
C GLN A 113 12.15 -6.61 5.60
N GLU A 114 10.84 -6.55 5.36
CA GLU A 114 9.86 -7.39 6.06
C GLU A 114 9.67 -8.78 5.43
N GLY A 115 10.32 -9.03 4.31
CA GLY A 115 10.16 -10.31 3.61
C GLY A 115 8.78 -10.50 3.01
N VAL A 116 8.12 -9.42 2.62
CA VAL A 116 6.79 -9.44 2.00
C VAL A 116 6.98 -9.39 0.50
N ASP A 117 6.47 -10.38 -0.22
CA ASP A 117 6.67 -10.51 -1.65
C ASP A 117 5.45 -10.17 -2.49
N THR A 118 4.30 -9.95 -1.87
CA THR A 118 3.03 -9.69 -2.56
C THR A 118 2.44 -8.36 -2.12
N ALA A 119 1.95 -7.59 -3.08
CA ALA A 119 1.29 -6.32 -2.84
C ALA A 119 -0.14 -6.31 -3.36
N PHE A 120 -1.03 -5.67 -2.62
CA PHE A 120 -2.35 -5.28 -3.11
C PHE A 120 -2.22 -3.85 -3.63
N THR A 121 -2.16 -3.74 -4.95
CA THR A 121 -1.89 -2.47 -5.63
C THR A 121 -2.46 -2.50 -7.04
N PHE A 122 -2.73 -1.34 -7.58
CA PHE A 122 -3.07 -1.15 -9.00
C PHE A 122 -1.98 -0.40 -9.75
N ASP A 123 -0.83 -0.19 -9.08
CA ASP A 123 0.33 0.47 -9.65
C ASP A 123 1.28 -0.60 -10.22
N HIS A 124 1.52 -0.53 -11.53
CA HIS A 124 2.39 -1.49 -12.23
C HIS A 124 3.86 -1.43 -11.78
N HIS A 125 4.26 -0.39 -11.06
CA HIS A 125 5.64 -0.24 -10.57
C HIS A 125 6.05 -1.39 -9.65
N PHE A 126 5.13 -1.92 -8.84
CA PHE A 126 5.42 -3.05 -7.94
C PHE A 126 5.80 -4.30 -8.73
N GLU A 127 5.10 -4.57 -9.82
CA GLU A 127 5.39 -5.70 -10.70
C GLU A 127 6.73 -5.50 -11.43
N GLN A 128 7.01 -4.28 -11.86
CA GLN A 128 8.31 -3.93 -12.48
C GLN A 128 9.48 -4.19 -11.53
N MET A 129 9.26 -4.01 -10.23
CA MET A 129 10.28 -4.27 -9.20
C MET A 129 10.41 -5.76 -8.85
N GLY A 130 9.56 -6.60 -9.40
CA GLY A 130 9.62 -8.06 -9.19
C GLY A 130 8.71 -8.59 -8.11
N PHE A 131 7.84 -7.77 -7.54
CA PHE A 131 6.87 -8.23 -6.55
C PHE A 131 5.66 -8.86 -7.22
N LYS A 132 5.05 -9.81 -6.51
CA LYS A 132 3.77 -10.40 -6.92
C LYS A 132 2.65 -9.42 -6.61
N ILE A 133 1.61 -9.46 -7.44
CA ILE A 133 0.43 -8.62 -7.26
C ILE A 133 -0.75 -9.51 -6.88
N LEU A 134 -1.56 -9.07 -5.91
CA LEU A 134 -2.77 -9.80 -5.53
C LEU A 134 -3.73 -9.82 -6.72
N ARG A 135 -4.10 -11.02 -7.15
CA ARG A 135 -5.00 -11.25 -8.29
C ARG A 135 -6.08 -12.26 -7.90
N LYS A 136 -7.13 -12.30 -8.70
CA LYS A 136 -8.19 -13.27 -8.52
C LYS A 136 -7.69 -14.71 -8.64
#